data_37713a6308774afe50f24d8e007f9eda
#
_entry.id   37713a6308774afe50f24d8e007f9eda
#
_cell.length_a   1.000
_cell.length_b   1.000
_cell.length_c   1.000
_cell.angle_alpha   90.00
_cell.angle_beta   90.00
_cell.angle_gamma   90.00
#
_symmetry.space_group_name_H-M   'P 1'
#
loop_
_entity.id
_entity.type
_entity.pdbx_description
1 polymer ?
#
loop_
_entity_poly.entity_id
_entity_poly.type
_entity_poly.pdbx_seq_one_letter_code
_entity_poly.pdbx_strand_id
1 'polypeptide(L)'
;MKKISIVGTAGIPACYGGFETLVENLTAYSSGTIKYNVFCSGKTYEKKIGEYNGAGLTYIDLNANGIQSIPYDILSLLQSRKSDVILILGVSGCIALPLIRLISNAKIITNIDGLEWKRNKWNYAIKKFLKFSEWLAVKFSNVVIADNQEITKYVKENYGIEAVTIAYGGDHVLQGTVDVSADDYYLSLCRIEPENNVELILETFSKSGNKLKFVGNWKSSEFGKKMIKKYCEFSNIEMIAPIYNIDQLFELRSKCKAYVHGHSAGGTNPSLVEIMHFAKPVLAFDCAFNRYTTDNTALYFRNELDLSEILNNEQMLSEQLQNCALSMKAIACSRYTWKTIAESYEALY
;
A
#
# COMPACT_ATOMS: atom_id res chain seq x y z
N MET A 1 -9.95 -29.12 -2.18
CA MET A 1 -9.37 -27.76 -2.28
C MET A 1 -10.38 -26.78 -1.72
N LYS A 2 -9.94 -25.92 -0.81
CA LYS A 2 -10.78 -24.89 -0.20
C LYS A 2 -11.04 -23.75 -1.20
N LYS A 3 -12.30 -23.34 -1.37
CA LYS A 3 -12.70 -22.30 -2.33
C LYS A 3 -12.70 -20.94 -1.65
N ILE A 4 -11.83 -20.05 -2.10
CA ILE A 4 -11.68 -18.69 -1.59
C ILE A 4 -12.15 -17.70 -2.65
N SER A 5 -13.15 -16.88 -2.35
CA SER A 5 -13.51 -15.73 -3.18
C SER A 5 -12.86 -14.46 -2.67
N ILE A 6 -12.21 -13.73 -3.56
CA ILE A 6 -11.58 -12.42 -3.25
C ILE A 6 -12.42 -11.31 -3.89
N VAL A 7 -12.85 -10.36 -3.07
CA VAL A 7 -13.69 -9.21 -3.45
C VAL A 7 -13.08 -7.90 -2.96
N GLY A 8 -13.44 -6.77 -3.57
CA GLY A 8 -12.95 -5.44 -3.16
C GLY A 8 -11.66 -5.01 -3.85
N THR A 9 -11.38 -5.55 -5.02
CA THR A 9 -10.23 -5.17 -5.87
C THR A 9 -10.69 -4.91 -7.30
N ALA A 10 -9.93 -4.16 -8.08
CA ALA A 10 -10.20 -4.04 -9.51
C ALA A 10 -9.94 -5.36 -10.25
N GLY A 11 -9.12 -6.26 -9.69
CA GLY A 11 -8.83 -7.59 -10.22
C GLY A 11 -7.36 -7.82 -10.54
N ILE A 12 -7.09 -8.95 -11.19
CA ILE A 12 -5.77 -9.36 -11.69
C ILE A 12 -5.82 -9.72 -13.18
N PRO A 13 -4.71 -9.60 -13.97
CA PRO A 13 -3.38 -9.10 -13.58
C PRO A 13 -3.41 -7.69 -13.01
N ALA A 14 -2.52 -7.39 -12.04
CA ALA A 14 -2.52 -6.10 -11.37
C ALA A 14 -2.23 -4.94 -12.34
N CYS A 15 -3.18 -4.02 -12.44
CA CYS A 15 -3.03 -2.83 -13.27
C CYS A 15 -2.44 -1.67 -12.46
N TYR A 16 -2.97 -1.45 -11.26
CA TYR A 16 -2.57 -0.36 -10.37
C TYR A 16 -3.28 -0.52 -9.01
N GLY A 17 -2.53 -0.45 -7.92
CA GLY A 17 -3.08 -0.42 -6.56
C GLY A 17 -2.47 -1.48 -5.64
N GLY A 18 -2.52 -1.21 -4.34
CA GLY A 18 -1.97 -2.10 -3.32
C GLY A 18 -2.73 -3.43 -3.25
N PHE A 19 -4.06 -3.40 -3.37
CA PHE A 19 -4.88 -4.62 -3.33
C PHE A 19 -4.73 -5.48 -4.57
N GLU A 20 -4.58 -4.88 -5.75
CA GLU A 20 -4.32 -5.63 -6.98
C GLU A 20 -2.98 -6.36 -6.88
N THR A 21 -1.93 -5.67 -6.41
CA THR A 21 -0.62 -6.27 -6.17
C THR A 21 -0.68 -7.37 -5.09
N LEU A 22 -1.45 -7.14 -4.01
CA LEU A 22 -1.68 -8.16 -2.97
C LEU A 22 -2.31 -9.42 -3.58
N VAL A 23 -3.42 -9.29 -4.32
CA VAL A 23 -4.15 -10.43 -4.88
C VAL A 23 -3.32 -11.18 -5.90
N GLU A 24 -2.58 -10.48 -6.75
CA GLU A 24 -1.68 -11.11 -7.72
C GLU A 24 -0.64 -11.97 -7.03
N ASN A 25 -0.02 -11.46 -5.97
CA ASN A 25 0.97 -12.21 -5.22
C ASN A 25 0.36 -13.33 -4.36
N LEU A 26 -0.82 -13.13 -3.73
CA LEU A 26 -1.51 -14.22 -3.03
C LEU A 26 -1.80 -15.39 -3.97
N THR A 27 -2.20 -15.11 -5.21
CA THR A 27 -2.47 -16.17 -6.20
C THR A 27 -1.19 -16.80 -6.74
N ALA A 28 -0.11 -16.03 -6.92
CA ALA A 28 1.17 -16.52 -7.40
C ALA A 28 1.90 -17.41 -6.37
N TYR A 29 1.77 -17.09 -5.07
CA TYR A 29 2.39 -17.85 -3.98
C TYR A 29 1.44 -18.86 -3.32
N SER A 30 0.31 -19.19 -3.95
CA SER A 30 -0.66 -20.16 -3.42
C SER A 30 -0.02 -21.54 -3.21
N SER A 31 -0.34 -22.15 -2.05
CA SER A 31 0.15 -23.49 -1.66
C SER A 31 -0.38 -24.65 -2.53
N GLY A 32 -1.30 -24.37 -3.47
CA GLY A 32 -1.94 -25.39 -4.29
C GLY A 32 -3.08 -26.17 -3.60
N THR A 33 -3.29 -25.98 -2.29
CA THR A 33 -4.43 -26.55 -1.56
C THR A 33 -5.70 -25.72 -1.66
N ILE A 34 -5.58 -24.50 -2.19
CA ILE A 34 -6.58 -23.46 -2.30
C ILE A 34 -6.98 -23.26 -3.75
N LYS A 35 -8.25 -23.00 -3.98
CA LYS A 35 -8.76 -22.54 -5.28
C LYS A 35 -9.33 -21.13 -5.13
N TYR A 36 -8.59 -20.16 -5.63
CA TYR A 36 -9.03 -18.77 -5.65
C TYR A 36 -10.03 -18.50 -6.77
N ASN A 37 -11.00 -17.64 -6.49
CA ASN A 37 -11.84 -16.96 -7.48
C ASN A 37 -11.77 -15.45 -7.20
N VAL A 38 -11.25 -14.67 -8.14
CA VAL A 38 -11.08 -13.23 -7.99
C VAL A 38 -12.16 -12.50 -8.77
N PHE A 39 -12.88 -11.59 -8.09
CA PHE A 39 -13.82 -10.71 -8.77
C PHE A 39 -13.06 -9.54 -9.39
N CYS A 40 -13.31 -9.31 -10.68
CA CYS A 40 -12.64 -8.32 -11.51
C CYS A 40 -13.64 -7.30 -12.08
N SER A 41 -13.23 -6.04 -12.16
CA SER A 41 -14.02 -4.99 -12.81
C SER A 41 -14.02 -5.16 -14.32
N GLY A 42 -15.18 -5.45 -14.90
CA GLY A 42 -15.34 -5.55 -16.36
C GLY A 42 -15.12 -4.23 -17.10
N LYS A 43 -15.06 -3.10 -16.39
CA LYS A 43 -14.74 -1.78 -16.96
C LYS A 43 -13.25 -1.48 -16.96
N THR A 44 -12.47 -2.15 -16.13
CA THR A 44 -11.00 -1.96 -16.03
C THR A 44 -10.27 -2.81 -17.08
N TYR A 45 -10.78 -4.01 -17.37
CA TYR A 45 -10.11 -4.95 -18.27
C TYR A 45 -10.84 -5.02 -19.62
N GLU A 46 -10.18 -4.57 -20.68
CA GLU A 46 -10.69 -4.71 -22.06
C GLU A 46 -10.75 -6.18 -22.49
N LYS A 47 -9.67 -6.94 -22.18
CA LYS A 47 -9.59 -8.38 -22.47
C LYS A 47 -9.94 -9.17 -21.21
N LYS A 48 -11.04 -9.90 -21.24
CA LYS A 48 -11.48 -10.79 -20.16
C LYS A 48 -10.87 -12.17 -20.37
N ILE A 49 -10.03 -12.60 -19.43
CA ILE A 49 -9.45 -13.95 -19.38
C ILE A 49 -10.15 -14.76 -18.30
N GLY A 50 -10.23 -16.08 -18.46
CA GLY A 50 -10.94 -16.94 -17.51
C GLY A 50 -10.13 -17.30 -16.28
N GLU A 51 -8.79 -17.26 -16.39
CA GLU A 51 -7.87 -17.71 -15.34
C GLU A 51 -6.56 -16.94 -15.40
N TYR A 52 -5.96 -16.69 -14.23
CA TYR A 52 -4.65 -16.09 -14.08
C TYR A 52 -4.00 -16.58 -12.77
N ASN A 53 -2.72 -16.97 -12.79
CA ASN A 53 -2.01 -17.58 -11.66
C ASN A 53 -2.78 -18.75 -10.99
N GLY A 54 -3.50 -19.57 -11.77
CA GLY A 54 -4.34 -20.65 -11.23
C GLY A 54 -5.63 -20.20 -10.53
N ALA A 55 -5.92 -18.91 -10.50
CA ALA A 55 -7.15 -18.34 -9.96
C ALA A 55 -8.19 -18.13 -11.06
N GLY A 56 -9.43 -18.59 -10.84
CA GLY A 56 -10.57 -18.25 -11.72
C GLY A 56 -10.92 -16.77 -11.59
N LEU A 57 -11.29 -16.14 -12.71
CA LEU A 57 -11.65 -14.72 -12.75
C LEU A 57 -13.13 -14.55 -13.07
N THR A 58 -13.83 -13.76 -12.27
CA THR A 58 -15.26 -13.44 -12.46
C THR A 58 -15.42 -11.94 -12.66
N TYR A 59 -15.97 -11.54 -13.81
CA TYR A 59 -16.10 -10.13 -14.17
C TYR A 59 -17.48 -9.57 -13.84
N ILE A 60 -17.52 -8.42 -13.19
CA ILE A 60 -18.72 -7.61 -12.96
C ILE A 60 -18.55 -6.30 -13.74
N ASP A 61 -19.54 -5.95 -14.56
CA ASP A 61 -19.47 -4.80 -15.49
C ASP A 61 -19.76 -3.46 -14.79
N LEU A 62 -19.00 -3.20 -13.72
CA LEU A 62 -18.99 -1.99 -12.93
C LEU A 62 -17.54 -1.59 -12.64
N ASN A 63 -17.31 -0.30 -12.32
CA ASN A 63 -16.02 0.16 -11.86
C ASN A 63 -15.79 -0.25 -10.39
N ALA A 64 -14.63 -0.79 -10.09
CA ALA A 64 -14.22 -1.12 -8.72
C ALA A 64 -13.83 0.13 -7.88
N ASN A 65 -13.76 1.31 -8.51
CA ASN A 65 -13.38 2.56 -7.87
C ASN A 65 -14.51 3.59 -7.92
N GLY A 66 -14.49 4.55 -6.97
CA GLY A 66 -15.48 5.61 -6.89
C GLY A 66 -16.85 5.11 -6.40
N ILE A 67 -17.94 5.79 -6.79
CA ILE A 67 -19.29 5.47 -6.31
C ILE A 67 -19.74 4.07 -6.76
N GLN A 68 -19.28 3.59 -7.92
CA GLN A 68 -19.63 2.26 -8.42
C GLN A 68 -18.97 1.12 -7.66
N SER A 69 -17.94 1.39 -6.84
CA SER A 69 -17.33 0.34 -6.00
C SER A 69 -18.34 -0.29 -5.03
N ILE A 70 -19.29 0.46 -4.52
CA ILE A 70 -20.31 -0.05 -3.58
C ILE A 70 -21.16 -1.14 -4.24
N PRO A 71 -21.91 -0.88 -5.34
CA PRO A 71 -22.68 -1.94 -6.00
C PRO A 71 -21.80 -3.05 -6.59
N TYR A 72 -20.58 -2.74 -7.03
CA TYR A 72 -19.60 -3.74 -7.49
C TYR A 72 -19.28 -4.75 -6.38
N ASP A 73 -18.91 -4.28 -5.20
CA ASP A 73 -18.55 -5.11 -4.06
C ASP A 73 -19.76 -5.89 -3.53
N ILE A 74 -20.95 -5.28 -3.47
CA ILE A 74 -22.18 -5.97 -3.06
C ILE A 74 -22.50 -7.14 -3.99
N LEU A 75 -22.42 -6.95 -5.32
CA LEU A 75 -22.66 -8.01 -6.29
C LEU A 75 -21.60 -9.11 -6.18
N SER A 76 -20.33 -8.74 -5.97
CA SER A 76 -19.23 -9.68 -5.73
C SER A 76 -19.50 -10.54 -4.50
N LEU A 77 -19.91 -9.93 -3.40
CA LEU A 77 -20.28 -10.61 -2.15
C LEU A 77 -21.45 -11.57 -2.33
N LEU A 78 -22.50 -11.15 -3.03
CA LEU A 78 -23.68 -12.01 -3.30
C LEU A 78 -23.32 -13.23 -4.16
N GLN A 79 -22.43 -13.07 -5.13
CA GLN A 79 -21.96 -14.18 -5.97
C GLN A 79 -21.00 -15.11 -5.20
N SER A 80 -20.29 -14.60 -4.20
CA SER A 80 -19.33 -15.35 -3.36
C SER A 80 -19.99 -16.23 -2.31
N ARG A 81 -21.32 -16.17 -2.11
CA ARG A 81 -22.05 -16.81 -0.99
C ARG A 81 -21.86 -18.32 -0.85
N LYS A 82 -21.40 -19.02 -1.90
CA LYS A 82 -21.15 -20.46 -1.92
C LYS A 82 -19.68 -20.85 -1.74
N SER A 83 -18.80 -19.89 -1.47
CA SER A 83 -17.38 -20.13 -1.18
C SER A 83 -17.21 -20.60 0.27
N ASP A 84 -16.10 -21.29 0.54
CA ASP A 84 -15.74 -21.67 1.90
C ASP A 84 -15.25 -20.47 2.70
N VAL A 85 -14.53 -19.56 2.02
CA VAL A 85 -14.04 -18.29 2.59
C VAL A 85 -14.33 -17.15 1.61
N ILE A 86 -14.71 -16.00 2.16
CA ILE A 86 -14.80 -14.73 1.44
C ILE A 86 -13.74 -13.80 2.02
N LEU A 87 -12.72 -13.48 1.24
CA LEU A 87 -11.71 -12.47 1.56
C LEU A 87 -12.17 -11.14 0.96
N ILE A 88 -12.40 -10.17 1.83
CA ILE A 88 -12.83 -8.81 1.45
C ILE A 88 -11.67 -7.85 1.63
N LEU A 89 -11.39 -7.08 0.58
CA LEU A 89 -10.34 -6.07 0.57
C LEU A 89 -10.96 -4.67 0.54
N GLY A 90 -10.78 -3.93 1.62
CA GLY A 90 -11.45 -2.65 1.86
C GLY A 90 -12.85 -2.80 2.47
N VAL A 91 -13.52 -1.67 2.68
CA VAL A 91 -14.77 -1.63 3.43
C VAL A 91 -15.98 -1.15 2.63
N SER A 92 -15.84 -0.78 1.36
CA SER A 92 -16.89 -0.13 0.57
C SER A 92 -18.18 -0.96 0.45
N GLY A 93 -18.06 -2.28 0.26
CA GLY A 93 -19.21 -3.20 0.15
C GLY A 93 -19.70 -3.79 1.46
N CYS A 94 -19.04 -3.51 2.59
CA CYS A 94 -19.33 -4.16 3.87
C CYS A 94 -20.70 -3.81 4.46
N ILE A 95 -21.39 -2.81 3.91
CA ILE A 95 -22.79 -2.53 4.23
C ILE A 95 -23.72 -3.73 3.95
N ALA A 96 -23.33 -4.64 3.05
CA ALA A 96 -24.09 -5.85 2.73
C ALA A 96 -23.82 -7.02 3.69
N LEU A 97 -22.82 -6.95 4.57
CA LEU A 97 -22.41 -8.07 5.42
C LEU A 97 -23.50 -8.64 6.32
N PRO A 98 -24.39 -7.83 6.94
CA PRO A 98 -25.52 -8.39 7.68
C PRO A 98 -26.39 -9.33 6.85
N LEU A 99 -26.66 -8.98 5.58
CA LEU A 99 -27.41 -9.83 4.66
C LEU A 99 -26.60 -11.08 4.27
N ILE A 100 -25.33 -10.90 3.94
CA ILE A 100 -24.44 -12.03 3.57
C ILE A 100 -24.40 -13.08 4.68
N ARG A 101 -24.35 -12.66 5.94
CA ARG A 101 -24.39 -13.56 7.11
C ARG A 101 -25.67 -14.41 7.21
N LEU A 102 -26.78 -13.92 6.68
CA LEU A 102 -28.05 -14.67 6.66
C LEU A 102 -28.11 -15.70 5.54
N ILE A 103 -27.38 -15.51 4.45
CA ILE A 103 -27.50 -16.32 3.22
C ILE A 103 -26.25 -17.12 2.90
N SER A 104 -25.19 -17.02 3.71
CA SER A 104 -23.91 -17.70 3.49
C SER A 104 -23.32 -18.24 4.79
N ASN A 105 -22.77 -19.45 4.71
CA ASN A 105 -22.00 -20.06 5.78
C ASN A 105 -20.47 -19.84 5.63
N ALA A 106 -20.06 -19.04 4.65
CA ALA A 106 -18.66 -18.77 4.40
C ALA A 106 -17.98 -18.10 5.60
N LYS A 107 -16.72 -18.44 5.85
CA LYS A 107 -15.88 -17.68 6.77
C LYS A 107 -15.56 -16.33 6.12
N ILE A 108 -15.94 -15.23 6.77
CA ILE A 108 -15.70 -13.87 6.28
C ILE A 108 -14.42 -13.33 6.90
N ILE A 109 -13.47 -12.96 6.06
CA ILE A 109 -12.22 -12.34 6.44
C ILE A 109 -12.16 -10.99 5.76
N THR A 110 -12.02 -9.90 6.51
CA THR A 110 -11.95 -8.55 5.94
C THR A 110 -10.63 -7.87 6.27
N ASN A 111 -9.88 -7.51 5.25
CA ASN A 111 -8.78 -6.57 5.37
C ASN A 111 -9.36 -5.16 5.25
N ILE A 112 -9.33 -4.40 6.35
CA ILE A 112 -9.94 -3.06 6.41
C ILE A 112 -9.08 -1.96 5.79
N ASP A 113 -7.87 -2.31 5.29
CA ASP A 113 -6.89 -1.36 4.74
C ASP A 113 -6.42 -0.34 5.79
N GLY A 114 -5.93 0.80 5.35
CA GLY A 114 -5.78 1.99 6.18
C GLY A 114 -7.14 2.62 6.52
N LEU A 115 -7.12 3.65 7.35
CA LEU A 115 -8.34 4.36 7.78
C LEU A 115 -8.84 5.29 6.65
N GLU A 116 -9.42 4.72 5.58
CA GLU A 116 -9.79 5.42 4.35
C GLU A 116 -10.70 6.63 4.62
N TRP A 117 -11.57 6.54 5.63
CA TRP A 117 -12.46 7.64 6.03
C TRP A 117 -11.72 8.85 6.62
N LYS A 118 -10.46 8.70 7.04
CA LYS A 118 -9.64 9.83 7.52
C LYS A 118 -9.06 10.67 6.38
N ARG A 119 -9.05 10.17 5.16
CA ARG A 119 -8.41 10.86 4.03
C ARG A 119 -9.13 12.14 3.64
N ASN A 120 -8.36 13.17 3.31
CA ASN A 120 -8.89 14.50 3.02
C ASN A 120 -9.63 14.60 1.69
N LYS A 121 -9.46 13.65 0.79
CA LYS A 121 -10.18 13.59 -0.50
C LYS A 121 -11.71 13.39 -0.36
N TRP A 122 -12.18 12.89 0.78
CA TRP A 122 -13.58 12.56 0.99
C TRP A 122 -14.36 13.69 1.69
N ASN A 123 -15.55 13.97 1.22
CA ASN A 123 -16.48 14.85 1.91
C ASN A 123 -17.05 14.18 3.18
N TYR A 124 -17.71 14.97 4.02
CA TYR A 124 -18.20 14.52 5.32
C TYR A 124 -19.21 13.34 5.23
N ALA A 125 -20.10 13.34 4.23
CA ALA A 125 -21.08 12.26 4.07
C ALA A 125 -20.42 10.92 3.71
N ILE A 126 -19.44 10.96 2.80
CA ILE A 126 -18.66 9.77 2.41
C ILE A 126 -17.82 9.28 3.59
N LYS A 127 -17.20 10.18 4.36
CA LYS A 127 -16.45 9.80 5.58
C LYS A 127 -17.34 9.07 6.59
N LYS A 128 -18.57 9.55 6.83
CA LYS A 128 -19.54 8.87 7.70
C LYS A 128 -19.96 7.51 7.17
N PHE A 129 -20.22 7.41 5.87
CA PHE A 129 -20.57 6.15 5.22
C PHE A 129 -19.43 5.12 5.36
N LEU A 130 -18.20 5.50 5.04
CA LEU A 130 -17.03 4.62 5.15
C LEU A 130 -16.81 4.17 6.59
N LYS A 131 -16.95 5.08 7.56
CA LYS A 131 -16.83 4.74 8.99
C LYS A 131 -17.92 3.77 9.46
N PHE A 132 -19.15 3.93 8.98
CA PHE A 132 -20.26 2.99 9.27
C PHE A 132 -20.01 1.62 8.61
N SER A 133 -19.55 1.61 7.36
CA SER A 133 -19.21 0.40 6.64
C SER A 133 -18.03 -0.34 7.28
N GLU A 134 -17.01 0.38 7.79
CA GLU A 134 -15.90 -0.17 8.58
C GLU A 134 -16.42 -0.84 9.86
N TRP A 135 -17.37 -0.20 10.58
CA TRP A 135 -17.99 -0.80 11.76
C TRP A 135 -18.71 -2.11 11.43
N LEU A 136 -19.45 -2.17 10.32
CA LEU A 136 -20.09 -3.40 9.86
C LEU A 136 -19.06 -4.45 9.46
N ALA A 137 -17.97 -4.06 8.78
CA ALA A 137 -16.87 -4.93 8.43
C ALA A 137 -16.29 -5.61 9.67
N VAL A 138 -15.95 -4.82 10.67
CA VAL A 138 -15.36 -5.33 11.93
C VAL A 138 -16.36 -6.20 12.70
N LYS A 139 -17.64 -5.82 12.78
CA LYS A 139 -18.66 -6.53 13.54
C LYS A 139 -19.07 -7.86 12.91
N PHE A 140 -19.12 -7.94 11.59
CA PHE A 140 -19.68 -9.09 10.86
C PHE A 140 -18.61 -10.00 10.21
N SER A 141 -17.33 -9.69 10.34
CA SER A 141 -16.25 -10.60 9.92
C SER A 141 -15.93 -11.63 11.00
N ASN A 142 -15.45 -12.80 10.58
CA ASN A 142 -14.88 -13.81 11.49
C ASN A 142 -13.45 -13.43 11.89
N VAL A 143 -12.72 -12.81 10.94
CA VAL A 143 -11.37 -12.31 11.15
C VAL A 143 -11.28 -10.93 10.51
N VAL A 144 -10.69 -10.00 11.24
CA VAL A 144 -10.34 -8.67 10.74
C VAL A 144 -8.84 -8.60 10.55
N ILE A 145 -8.40 -8.20 9.38
CA ILE A 145 -6.99 -7.96 9.05
C ILE A 145 -6.76 -6.46 8.97
N ALA A 146 -5.64 -6.02 9.50
CA ALA A 146 -5.08 -4.68 9.31
C ALA A 146 -3.65 -4.80 8.78
N ASP A 147 -3.23 -3.88 7.93
CA ASP A 147 -1.91 -3.91 7.30
C ASP A 147 -0.79 -3.34 8.19
N ASN A 148 -1.17 -2.77 9.36
CA ASN A 148 -0.25 -2.14 10.29
C ASN A 148 -0.73 -2.31 11.74
N GLN A 149 0.20 -2.48 12.67
CA GLN A 149 -0.13 -2.67 14.10
C GLN A 149 -0.88 -1.48 14.69
N GLU A 150 -0.65 -0.27 14.23
CA GLU A 150 -1.37 0.91 14.72
C GLU A 150 -2.86 0.86 14.32
N ILE A 151 -3.17 0.25 13.18
CA ILE A 151 -4.57 0.01 12.79
C ILE A 151 -5.16 -1.13 13.62
N THR A 152 -4.38 -2.16 13.92
CA THR A 152 -4.82 -3.25 14.82
C THR A 152 -5.16 -2.70 16.21
N LYS A 153 -4.33 -1.82 16.78
CA LYS A 153 -4.61 -1.12 18.05
C LYS A 153 -5.89 -0.29 17.95
N TYR A 154 -6.02 0.49 16.87
CA TYR A 154 -7.22 1.28 16.61
C TYR A 154 -8.50 0.42 16.59
N VAL A 155 -8.48 -0.76 15.93
CA VAL A 155 -9.61 -1.69 15.90
C VAL A 155 -9.96 -2.17 17.31
N LYS A 156 -8.94 -2.54 18.09
CA LYS A 156 -9.13 -2.98 19.48
C LYS A 156 -9.73 -1.87 20.36
N GLU A 157 -9.18 -0.66 20.28
CA GLU A 157 -9.62 0.48 21.10
C GLU A 157 -11.03 0.96 20.73
N ASN A 158 -11.38 0.99 19.44
CA ASN A 158 -12.66 1.54 18.99
C ASN A 158 -13.79 0.53 18.90
N TYR A 159 -13.47 -0.75 18.74
CA TYR A 159 -14.48 -1.81 18.50
C TYR A 159 -14.40 -2.96 19.49
N GLY A 160 -13.35 -3.04 20.32
CA GLY A 160 -13.15 -4.13 21.28
C GLY A 160 -12.83 -5.49 20.63
N ILE A 161 -12.40 -5.50 19.37
CA ILE A 161 -12.13 -6.71 18.59
C ILE A 161 -10.63 -6.82 18.30
N GLU A 162 -10.08 -8.03 18.47
CA GLU A 162 -8.71 -8.33 18.09
C GLU A 162 -8.62 -8.51 16.57
N ALA A 163 -7.81 -7.69 15.92
CA ALA A 163 -7.48 -7.82 14.51
C ALA A 163 -6.10 -8.49 14.34
N VAL A 164 -5.88 -9.11 13.18
CA VAL A 164 -4.59 -9.70 12.81
C VAL A 164 -3.81 -8.70 11.96
N THR A 165 -2.54 -8.46 12.30
CA THR A 165 -1.68 -7.61 11.48
C THR A 165 -1.04 -8.44 10.37
N ILE A 166 -1.37 -8.16 9.11
CA ILE A 166 -0.71 -8.72 7.92
C ILE A 166 -0.43 -7.57 6.97
N ALA A 167 0.84 -7.22 6.82
CA ALA A 167 1.29 -6.13 5.97
C ALA A 167 1.32 -6.51 4.47
N TYR A 168 1.99 -5.70 3.66
CA TYR A 168 2.27 -5.99 2.26
C TYR A 168 3.67 -6.58 2.09
N GLY A 169 3.87 -7.39 1.04
CA GLY A 169 5.20 -7.78 0.58
C GLY A 169 5.83 -6.70 -0.30
N GLY A 170 7.15 -6.71 -0.38
CA GLY A 170 7.90 -5.74 -1.20
C GLY A 170 8.94 -6.38 -2.12
N ASP A 171 9.17 -7.67 -2.01
CA ASP A 171 10.25 -8.38 -2.70
C ASP A 171 10.01 -8.62 -4.20
N HIS A 172 8.78 -8.44 -4.69
CA HIS A 172 8.43 -8.54 -6.12
C HIS A 172 9.14 -7.50 -7.01
N VAL A 173 9.64 -6.42 -6.41
CA VAL A 173 10.36 -5.36 -7.13
C VAL A 173 11.83 -5.68 -7.37
N LEU A 174 12.35 -6.80 -6.83
CA LEU A 174 13.73 -7.21 -7.02
C LEU A 174 13.88 -7.95 -8.36
N GLN A 175 14.52 -7.32 -9.34
CA GLN A 175 14.75 -7.87 -10.68
C GLN A 175 16.18 -8.43 -10.87
N GLY A 176 16.92 -8.62 -9.79
CA GLY A 176 18.31 -9.11 -9.83
C GLY A 176 19.12 -8.69 -8.61
N THR A 177 20.44 -8.65 -8.77
CA THR A 177 21.34 -8.15 -7.72
C THR A 177 21.25 -6.63 -7.63
N VAL A 178 20.99 -6.14 -6.42
CA VAL A 178 20.98 -4.70 -6.16
C VAL A 178 22.40 -4.16 -6.29
N ASP A 179 22.61 -3.18 -7.14
CA ASP A 179 23.89 -2.48 -7.26
C ASP A 179 24.16 -1.70 -5.95
N VAL A 180 25.31 -1.94 -5.34
CA VAL A 180 25.72 -1.23 -4.12
C VAL A 180 26.30 0.16 -4.43
N SER A 181 26.67 0.44 -5.69
CA SER A 181 27.07 1.78 -6.08
C SER A 181 25.87 2.72 -6.01
N ALA A 182 26.00 3.82 -5.29
CA ALA A 182 24.96 4.84 -5.21
C ALA A 182 25.34 6.04 -6.07
N ASP A 183 24.38 6.50 -6.89
CA ASP A 183 24.43 7.81 -7.51
C ASP A 183 24.11 8.88 -6.46
N ASP A 184 24.50 10.12 -6.74
CA ASP A 184 24.30 11.24 -5.82
C ASP A 184 22.88 11.82 -5.95
N TYR A 185 21.85 11.05 -5.59
CA TYR A 185 20.48 11.57 -5.46
C TYR A 185 19.67 10.86 -4.39
N TYR A 186 18.74 11.59 -3.79
CA TYR A 186 17.66 11.07 -2.95
C TYR A 186 16.46 10.70 -3.83
N LEU A 187 15.77 9.63 -3.48
CA LEU A 187 14.55 9.19 -4.17
C LEU A 187 13.32 9.37 -3.28
N SER A 188 12.24 9.89 -3.85
CA SER A 188 10.90 9.80 -3.25
C SER A 188 9.91 9.26 -4.29
N LEU A 189 9.00 8.40 -3.88
CA LEU A 189 7.97 7.81 -4.74
C LEU A 189 6.65 7.70 -4.00
N CYS A 190 5.64 8.48 -4.42
CA CYS A 190 4.32 8.43 -3.81
C CYS A 190 3.25 9.06 -4.70
N ARG A 191 1.99 8.94 -4.29
CA ARG A 191 0.92 9.76 -4.83
C ARG A 191 1.14 11.22 -4.44
N ILE A 192 0.92 12.14 -5.36
CA ILE A 192 1.10 13.57 -5.13
C ILE A 192 -0.13 14.13 -4.41
N GLU A 193 -0.14 13.93 -3.10
CA GLU A 193 -1.21 14.30 -2.17
C GLU A 193 -0.60 14.99 -0.93
N PRO A 194 -1.31 15.95 -0.29
CA PRO A 194 -0.78 16.68 0.87
C PRO A 194 -0.37 15.77 2.04
N GLU A 195 -1.11 14.69 2.29
CA GLU A 195 -0.81 13.73 3.35
C GLU A 195 0.50 12.96 3.17
N ASN A 196 1.12 13.05 2.00
CA ASN A 196 2.45 12.51 1.73
C ASN A 196 3.57 13.54 1.95
N ASN A 197 3.28 14.68 2.58
CA ASN A 197 4.23 15.75 2.89
C ASN A 197 5.08 16.19 1.68
N VAL A 198 4.46 16.15 0.47
CA VAL A 198 5.14 16.46 -0.79
C VAL A 198 5.73 17.87 -0.78
N GLU A 199 4.96 18.87 -0.31
CA GLU A 199 5.43 20.26 -0.28
C GLU A 199 6.58 20.43 0.72
N LEU A 200 6.53 19.80 1.90
CA LEU A 200 7.62 19.81 2.89
C LEU A 200 8.92 19.26 2.29
N ILE A 201 8.85 18.13 1.62
CA ILE A 201 10.03 17.51 0.99
C ILE A 201 10.59 18.43 -0.10
N LEU A 202 9.76 18.91 -1.02
CA LEU A 202 10.20 19.79 -2.10
C LEU A 202 10.79 21.11 -1.58
N GLU A 203 10.15 21.72 -0.57
CA GLU A 203 10.63 22.96 0.06
C GLU A 203 12.00 22.76 0.71
N THR A 204 12.20 21.65 1.42
CA THR A 204 13.48 21.33 2.03
C THR A 204 14.59 21.17 0.97
N PHE A 205 14.31 20.39 -0.08
CA PHE A 205 15.30 20.15 -1.13
C PHE A 205 15.58 21.40 -1.97
N SER A 206 14.60 22.29 -2.18
CA SER A 206 14.82 23.55 -2.91
C SER A 206 15.81 24.49 -2.22
N LYS A 207 15.98 24.34 -0.89
CA LYS A 207 16.92 25.11 -0.07
C LYS A 207 18.25 24.40 0.17
N SER A 208 18.36 23.14 -0.28
CA SER A 208 19.56 22.33 -0.12
C SER A 208 20.33 22.18 -1.43
N GLY A 209 21.61 21.79 -1.36
CA GLY A 209 22.39 21.42 -2.54
C GLY A 209 22.17 19.97 -3.00
N ASN A 210 21.35 19.20 -2.29
CA ASN A 210 21.13 17.79 -2.54
C ASN A 210 20.17 17.55 -3.72
N LYS A 211 20.45 16.52 -4.53
CA LYS A 211 19.60 16.16 -5.67
C LYS A 211 18.45 15.29 -5.22
N LEU A 212 17.24 15.61 -5.66
CA LEU A 212 16.02 14.82 -5.44
C LEU A 212 15.42 14.35 -6.75
N LYS A 213 15.19 13.05 -6.88
CA LYS A 213 14.30 12.47 -7.90
C LYS A 213 12.98 12.11 -7.24
N PHE A 214 11.89 12.76 -7.66
CA PHE A 214 10.59 12.57 -7.06
C PHE A 214 9.61 12.03 -8.10
N VAL A 215 9.27 10.74 -7.99
CA VAL A 215 8.37 10.04 -8.90
C VAL A 215 6.92 10.14 -8.41
N GLY A 216 6.01 10.59 -9.27
CA GLY A 216 4.59 10.67 -8.92
C GLY A 216 3.70 11.21 -10.04
N ASN A 217 2.39 11.09 -9.88
CA ASN A 217 1.43 11.62 -10.84
C ASN A 217 1.13 13.10 -10.57
N TRP A 218 2.04 13.95 -10.97
CA TRP A 218 2.01 15.40 -10.75
C TRP A 218 0.81 16.11 -11.38
N LYS A 219 0.28 15.57 -12.48
CA LYS A 219 -0.79 16.19 -13.27
C LYS A 219 -2.19 15.77 -12.84
N SER A 220 -2.33 14.81 -11.92
CA SER A 220 -3.62 14.22 -11.53
C SER A 220 -4.49 15.13 -10.66
N SER A 221 -3.90 16.15 -10.02
CA SER A 221 -4.61 17.04 -9.09
C SER A 221 -4.15 18.48 -9.21
N GLU A 222 -4.98 19.43 -8.75
CA GLU A 222 -4.59 20.83 -8.68
C GLU A 222 -3.41 21.06 -7.71
N PHE A 223 -3.33 20.27 -6.64
CA PHE A 223 -2.19 20.29 -5.73
C PHE A 223 -0.89 19.93 -6.49
N GLY A 224 -0.89 18.86 -7.27
CA GLY A 224 0.28 18.45 -8.04
C GLY A 224 0.70 19.51 -9.07
N LYS A 225 -0.27 20.12 -9.78
CA LYS A 225 0.01 21.22 -10.73
C LYS A 225 0.63 22.44 -10.02
N LYS A 226 0.14 22.77 -8.80
CA LYS A 226 0.72 23.84 -7.97
C LYS A 226 2.17 23.53 -7.60
N MET A 227 2.49 22.29 -7.24
CA MET A 227 3.85 21.85 -6.92
C MET A 227 4.79 21.96 -8.13
N ILE A 228 4.34 21.52 -9.31
CA ILE A 228 5.12 21.72 -10.55
C ILE A 228 5.45 23.19 -10.73
N LYS A 229 4.44 24.08 -10.70
CA LYS A 229 4.64 25.52 -10.92
C LYS A 229 5.62 26.15 -9.91
N LYS A 230 5.62 25.67 -8.67
CA LYS A 230 6.47 26.22 -7.59
C LYS A 230 7.93 25.73 -7.67
N TYR A 231 8.14 24.47 -8.11
CA TYR A 231 9.45 23.82 -7.93
C TYR A 231 10.15 23.37 -9.23
N CYS A 232 9.54 23.52 -10.41
CA CYS A 232 10.13 23.04 -11.67
C CYS A 232 11.41 23.77 -12.10
N GLU A 233 11.69 24.96 -11.54
CA GLU A 233 12.89 25.74 -11.89
C GLU A 233 14.13 25.36 -11.04
N PHE A 234 13.95 24.55 -9.99
CA PHE A 234 15.07 24.12 -9.17
C PHE A 234 15.84 22.99 -9.85
N SER A 235 17.07 23.25 -10.27
CA SER A 235 17.90 22.31 -11.02
C SER A 235 18.28 21.02 -10.28
N ASN A 236 18.20 21.03 -8.95
CA ASN A 236 18.45 19.87 -8.10
C ASN A 236 17.20 19.03 -7.81
N ILE A 237 16.01 19.41 -8.32
CA ILE A 237 14.75 18.68 -8.14
C ILE A 237 14.26 18.17 -9.49
N GLU A 238 14.23 16.86 -9.66
CA GLU A 238 13.69 16.19 -10.83
C GLU A 238 12.30 15.60 -10.51
N MET A 239 11.24 16.24 -11.04
CA MET A 239 9.86 15.78 -10.92
C MET A 239 9.55 14.79 -12.04
N ILE A 240 9.57 13.51 -11.72
CA ILE A 240 9.42 12.41 -12.68
C ILE A 240 7.96 11.99 -12.76
N ALA A 241 7.44 11.78 -13.97
CA ALA A 241 6.11 11.21 -14.20
C ALA A 241 6.02 9.77 -13.66
N PRO A 242 4.80 9.22 -13.44
CA PRO A 242 4.66 7.84 -12.99
C PRO A 242 5.41 6.86 -13.88
N ILE A 243 6.16 5.99 -13.27
CA ILE A 243 6.91 4.92 -13.96
C ILE A 243 6.19 3.59 -13.64
N TYR A 244 5.83 2.86 -14.67
CA TYR A 244 5.20 1.53 -14.56
C TYR A 244 6.14 0.41 -15.05
N ASN A 245 7.27 0.78 -15.66
CA ASN A 245 8.29 -0.17 -16.05
C ASN A 245 9.09 -0.59 -14.80
N ILE A 246 9.07 -1.88 -14.50
CA ILE A 246 9.67 -2.45 -13.29
C ILE A 246 11.20 -2.29 -13.30
N ASP A 247 11.85 -2.45 -14.47
CA ASP A 247 13.31 -2.34 -14.59
C ASP A 247 13.79 -0.91 -14.33
N GLN A 248 13.04 0.08 -14.82
CA GLN A 248 13.34 1.50 -14.55
C GLN A 248 13.16 1.84 -13.07
N LEU A 249 12.11 1.33 -12.42
CA LEU A 249 11.90 1.51 -10.99
C LEU A 249 12.97 0.79 -10.17
N PHE A 250 13.37 -0.42 -10.60
CA PHE A 250 14.46 -1.15 -9.98
C PHE A 250 15.78 -0.35 -10.04
N GLU A 251 16.13 0.19 -11.21
CA GLU A 251 17.32 1.00 -11.39
C GLU A 251 17.30 2.23 -10.48
N LEU A 252 16.20 3.00 -10.46
CA LEU A 252 16.06 4.17 -9.60
C LEU A 252 16.19 3.84 -8.11
N ARG A 253 15.62 2.73 -7.65
CA ARG A 253 15.74 2.28 -6.27
C ARG A 253 17.13 1.78 -5.94
N SER A 254 17.76 1.04 -6.85
CA SER A 254 19.12 0.50 -6.67
C SER A 254 20.17 1.58 -6.55
N LYS A 255 20.04 2.65 -7.34
CA LYS A 255 21.07 3.69 -7.46
C LYS A 255 20.86 4.89 -6.53
N CYS A 256 19.71 5.04 -5.87
CA CYS A 256 19.55 6.16 -4.95
C CYS A 256 20.48 6.01 -3.73
N LYS A 257 20.96 7.13 -3.19
CA LYS A 257 21.77 7.10 -1.96
C LYS A 257 20.92 6.94 -0.71
N ALA A 258 19.69 7.47 -0.71
CA ALA A 258 18.71 7.28 0.35
C ALA A 258 17.30 7.53 -0.18
N TYR A 259 16.30 7.03 0.54
CA TYR A 259 14.89 7.18 0.22
C TYR A 259 14.19 8.11 1.22
N VAL A 260 13.43 9.07 0.69
CA VAL A 260 12.64 10.01 1.51
C VAL A 260 11.17 9.62 1.47
N HIS A 261 10.64 9.27 2.62
CA HIS A 261 9.27 8.79 2.77
C HIS A 261 8.41 9.76 3.58
N GLY A 262 7.57 10.52 2.89
CA GLY A 262 6.75 11.57 3.51
C GLY A 262 5.37 11.13 4.00
N HIS A 263 4.97 9.87 3.80
CA HIS A 263 3.62 9.39 4.11
C HIS A 263 3.28 9.55 5.61
N SER A 264 2.15 10.21 5.91
CA SER A 264 1.74 10.51 7.30
C SER A 264 0.42 9.86 7.72
N ALA A 265 -0.34 9.30 6.79
CA ALA A 265 -1.67 8.74 7.04
C ALA A 265 -1.88 7.42 6.31
N GLY A 266 -2.47 6.46 6.96
CA GLY A 266 -2.74 5.12 6.41
C GLY A 266 -2.09 4.03 7.23
N GLY A 267 -1.78 2.90 6.60
CA GLY A 267 -1.13 1.76 7.21
C GLY A 267 0.32 1.57 6.74
N THR A 268 0.67 0.33 6.45
CA THR A 268 1.95 0.00 5.82
C THR A 268 1.95 0.44 4.36
N ASN A 269 2.88 1.32 4.01
CA ASN A 269 2.95 1.84 2.65
C ASN A 269 3.77 0.90 1.74
N PRO A 270 3.22 0.41 0.61
CA PRO A 270 3.95 -0.48 -0.30
C PRO A 270 5.30 0.08 -0.75
N SER A 271 5.38 1.37 -1.11
CA SER A 271 6.65 1.95 -1.60
C SER A 271 7.74 1.98 -0.52
N LEU A 272 7.36 2.04 0.77
CA LEU A 272 8.31 1.96 1.88
C LEU A 272 8.85 0.53 2.02
N VAL A 273 7.98 -0.47 2.06
CA VAL A 273 8.45 -1.86 2.18
C VAL A 273 9.23 -2.33 0.96
N GLU A 274 8.88 -1.84 -0.22
CA GLU A 274 9.61 -2.09 -1.46
C GLU A 274 11.07 -1.58 -1.38
N ILE A 275 11.27 -0.31 -1.00
CA ILE A 275 12.63 0.27 -0.93
C ILE A 275 13.48 -0.37 0.16
N MET A 276 12.88 -0.85 1.26
CA MET A 276 13.60 -1.53 2.32
C MET A 276 14.33 -2.77 1.81
N HIS A 277 13.83 -3.45 0.77
CA HIS A 277 14.51 -4.59 0.14
C HIS A 277 15.80 -4.22 -0.59
N PHE A 278 16.03 -2.94 -0.90
CA PHE A 278 17.23 -2.46 -1.58
C PHE A 278 18.40 -2.13 -0.64
N ALA A 279 18.25 -2.30 0.66
CA ALA A 279 19.26 -1.90 1.66
C ALA A 279 19.68 -0.43 1.51
N LYS A 280 18.73 0.46 1.30
CA LYS A 280 18.97 1.91 1.25
C LYS A 280 18.54 2.56 2.56
N PRO A 281 19.26 3.59 3.02
CA PRO A 281 18.80 4.38 4.17
C PRO A 281 17.43 4.98 3.90
N VAL A 282 16.57 5.02 4.90
CA VAL A 282 15.23 5.60 4.83
C VAL A 282 15.14 6.80 5.76
N LEU A 283 14.75 7.94 5.20
CA LEU A 283 14.37 9.14 5.92
C LEU A 283 12.85 9.19 5.90
N ALA A 284 12.20 8.85 7.01
CA ALA A 284 10.75 8.72 7.09
C ALA A 284 10.10 9.85 7.89
N PHE A 285 8.93 10.32 7.45
CA PHE A 285 8.11 11.20 8.26
C PHE A 285 7.77 10.53 9.58
N ASP A 286 7.94 11.23 10.70
CA ASP A 286 7.77 10.71 12.06
C ASP A 286 6.29 10.52 12.39
N CYS A 287 5.79 9.35 12.09
CA CYS A 287 4.45 8.90 12.49
C CYS A 287 4.48 7.43 12.93
N ALA A 288 3.49 7.03 13.71
CA ALA A 288 3.43 5.69 14.29
C ALA A 288 3.45 4.57 13.24
N PHE A 289 2.81 4.77 12.09
CA PHE A 289 2.79 3.80 11.00
C PHE A 289 4.19 3.53 10.42
N ASN A 290 4.95 4.61 10.15
CA ASN A 290 6.31 4.50 9.62
C ASN A 290 7.26 3.91 10.65
N ARG A 291 7.12 4.31 11.93
CA ARG A 291 7.91 3.74 13.03
C ARG A 291 7.71 2.24 13.18
N TYR A 292 6.46 1.77 13.14
CA TYR A 292 6.16 0.33 13.16
C TYR A 292 6.75 -0.39 11.94
N THR A 293 6.55 0.16 10.74
CA THR A 293 7.01 -0.47 9.49
C THR A 293 8.52 -0.64 9.47
N THR A 294 9.27 0.34 9.98
CA THR A 294 10.73 0.37 9.99
C THR A 294 11.35 -0.06 11.32
N ASP A 295 10.53 -0.59 12.24
CA ASP A 295 10.94 -1.03 13.58
C ASP A 295 11.76 0.02 14.35
N ASN A 296 11.40 1.28 14.22
CA ASN A 296 12.09 2.44 14.81
C ASN A 296 13.56 2.61 14.37
N THR A 297 13.98 2.03 13.26
CA THR A 297 15.39 2.05 12.81
C THR A 297 15.66 2.98 11.62
N ALA A 298 14.62 3.66 11.07
CA ALA A 298 14.80 4.72 10.07
C ALA A 298 15.29 6.03 10.74
N LEU A 299 15.74 6.98 9.92
CA LEU A 299 15.93 8.36 10.36
C LEU A 299 14.60 9.10 10.21
N TYR A 300 14.18 9.85 11.22
CA TYR A 300 12.86 10.46 11.23
C TYR A 300 12.89 11.97 11.20
N PHE A 301 11.94 12.57 10.46
CA PHE A 301 11.73 14.02 10.41
C PHE A 301 10.25 14.36 10.61
N ARG A 302 9.93 15.49 11.23
CA ARG A 302 8.56 16.02 11.47
C ARG A 302 8.28 17.29 10.68
N ASN A 303 9.34 17.98 10.29
CA ASN A 303 9.27 19.29 9.65
C ASN A 303 10.48 19.51 8.73
N GLU A 304 10.52 20.67 8.06
CA GLU A 304 11.62 21.04 7.18
C GLU A 304 12.98 21.15 7.89
N LEU A 305 12.99 21.60 9.16
CA LEU A 305 14.24 21.77 9.91
C LEU A 305 14.87 20.41 10.20
N ASP A 306 14.08 19.44 10.69
CA ASP A 306 14.57 18.08 10.97
C ASP A 306 15.14 17.43 9.69
N LEU A 307 14.42 17.54 8.56
CA LEU A 307 14.90 16.97 7.29
C LEU A 307 16.15 17.69 6.80
N SER A 308 16.20 19.02 6.89
CA SER A 308 17.39 19.82 6.53
C SER A 308 18.61 19.45 7.41
N GLU A 309 18.40 19.21 8.69
CA GLU A 309 19.46 18.78 9.60
C GLU A 309 20.07 17.43 9.15
N ILE A 310 19.23 16.45 8.80
CA ILE A 310 19.70 15.17 8.28
C ILE A 310 20.49 15.35 6.97
N LEU A 311 19.97 16.17 6.04
CA LEU A 311 20.62 16.41 4.74
C LEU A 311 21.97 17.13 4.86
N ASN A 312 22.08 18.07 5.82
CA ASN A 312 23.30 18.87 6.02
C ASN A 312 24.38 18.13 6.81
N ASN A 313 24.00 17.12 7.59
CA ASN A 313 24.92 16.35 8.44
C ASN A 313 25.15 14.92 7.93
N GLU A 314 24.94 14.66 6.64
CA GLU A 314 25.03 13.32 6.05
C GLU A 314 26.36 12.60 6.38
N GLN A 315 27.49 13.32 6.33
CA GLN A 315 28.80 12.76 6.65
C GLN A 315 28.91 12.36 8.13
N MET A 316 28.38 13.19 9.04
CA MET A 316 28.37 12.89 10.47
C MET A 316 27.42 11.74 10.81
N LEU A 317 26.34 11.56 10.03
CA LEU A 317 25.34 10.51 10.17
C LEU A 317 25.68 9.25 9.36
N SER A 318 26.86 9.15 8.74
CA SER A 318 27.20 8.05 7.82
C SER A 318 27.05 6.67 8.45
N GLU A 319 27.48 6.48 9.68
CA GLU A 319 27.30 5.22 10.41
C GLU A 319 25.83 4.93 10.70
N GLN A 320 25.04 5.94 11.09
CA GLN A 320 23.60 5.77 11.33
C GLN A 320 22.84 5.43 10.04
N LEU A 321 23.21 6.07 8.92
CA LEU A 321 22.64 5.78 7.60
C LEU A 321 22.96 4.35 7.17
N GLN A 322 24.20 3.89 7.37
CA GLN A 322 24.59 2.51 7.06
C GLN A 322 23.84 1.50 7.93
N ASN A 323 23.75 1.73 9.25
CA ASN A 323 22.99 0.89 10.16
C ASN A 323 21.50 0.85 9.80
N CYS A 324 20.92 2.00 9.43
CA CYS A 324 19.56 2.09 8.91
C CYS A 324 19.38 1.20 7.67
N ALA A 325 20.26 1.31 6.68
CA ALA A 325 20.18 0.52 5.45
C ALA A 325 20.20 -0.99 5.70
N LEU A 326 21.09 -1.46 6.57
CA LEU A 326 21.17 -2.86 6.98
C LEU A 326 19.91 -3.32 7.71
N SER A 327 19.40 -2.49 8.64
CA SER A 327 18.17 -2.76 9.36
C SER A 327 16.96 -2.83 8.42
N MET A 328 16.84 -1.89 7.46
CA MET A 328 15.77 -1.92 6.46
C MET A 328 15.74 -3.25 5.71
N LYS A 329 16.90 -3.72 5.23
CA LYS A 329 17.00 -5.01 4.52
C LYS A 329 16.62 -6.19 5.41
N ALA A 330 17.13 -6.23 6.63
CA ALA A 330 16.84 -7.31 7.57
C ALA A 330 15.34 -7.41 7.90
N ILE A 331 14.70 -6.26 8.18
CA ILE A 331 13.26 -6.18 8.47
C ILE A 331 12.46 -6.60 7.23
N ALA A 332 12.81 -6.09 6.05
CA ALA A 332 12.10 -6.41 4.80
C ALA A 332 12.14 -7.92 4.51
N CYS A 333 13.32 -8.54 4.61
CA CYS A 333 13.49 -9.98 4.37
C CYS A 333 12.75 -10.85 5.40
N SER A 334 12.59 -10.39 6.64
CA SER A 334 11.90 -11.16 7.69
C SER A 334 10.39 -10.96 7.72
N ARG A 335 9.89 -9.76 7.39
CA ARG A 335 8.49 -9.38 7.62
C ARG A 335 7.69 -9.11 6.33
N TYR A 336 8.36 -8.72 5.24
CA TYR A 336 7.71 -8.14 4.06
C TYR A 336 8.02 -8.89 2.76
N THR A 337 8.10 -10.22 2.81
CA THR A 337 8.16 -11.06 1.60
C THR A 337 6.78 -11.56 1.23
N TRP A 338 6.46 -11.63 -0.05
CA TRP A 338 5.18 -12.12 -0.51
C TRP A 338 4.89 -13.56 -0.11
N LYS A 339 5.93 -14.39 0.00
CA LYS A 339 5.79 -15.75 0.53
C LYS A 339 5.24 -15.74 1.95
N THR A 340 5.86 -14.98 2.86
CA THR A 340 5.42 -14.87 4.26
C THR A 340 4.01 -14.26 4.37
N ILE A 341 3.70 -13.27 3.53
CA ILE A 341 2.37 -12.65 3.49
C ILE A 341 1.32 -13.66 3.01
N ALA A 342 1.57 -14.39 1.92
CA ALA A 342 0.65 -15.41 1.42
C ALA A 342 0.41 -16.52 2.44
N GLU A 343 1.45 -17.04 3.07
CA GLU A 343 1.35 -18.04 4.15
C GLU A 343 0.50 -17.52 5.32
N SER A 344 0.66 -16.23 5.69
CA SER A 344 -0.12 -15.60 6.75
C SER A 344 -1.62 -15.50 6.41
N TYR A 345 -1.96 -15.16 5.16
CA TYR A 345 -3.34 -15.17 4.69
C TYR A 345 -3.92 -16.59 4.65
N GLU A 346 -3.18 -17.57 4.12
CA GLU A 346 -3.62 -18.95 4.02
C GLU A 346 -3.87 -19.59 5.39
N ALA A 347 -3.09 -19.23 6.40
CA ALA A 347 -3.30 -19.68 7.79
C ALA A 347 -4.65 -19.20 8.38
N LEU A 348 -5.24 -18.16 7.82
CA LEU A 348 -6.53 -17.65 8.26
C LEU A 348 -7.72 -18.28 7.55
N TYR A 349 -7.53 -18.98 6.47
CA TYR A 349 -8.61 -19.55 5.64
C TYR A 349 -9.32 -20.76 6.22
#